data_564052439b537ae8fb0269d2a8b17f59
#
_entry.id   564052439b537ae8fb0269d2a8b17f59
#
_cell.length_a   1.000
_cell.length_b   1.000
_cell.length_c   1.000
_cell.angle_alpha   90.00
_cell.angle_beta   90.00
_cell.angle_gamma   90.00
#
_symmetry.space_group_name_H-M   'P 1'
#
loop_
_entity.id
_entity.type
_entity.pdbx_description
1 polymer ?
#
loop_
_entity_poly.entity_id
_entity_poly.type
_entity_poly.pdbx_seq_one_letter_code
_entity_poly.pdbx_strand_id
1 'polypeptide(L)'
;MSRSVVMSLLLSATLAACGGGSGDDDDTPDGGNTNTGMYYHYVSSSLKTPAMPADKNAYGLNIDGDPQNTPDNALGGLLQFLGSQGFTVQETIDSSIAMGSAVMLHSLRADDLATDASASWQVYLGDATAAPPAFNGMDMFTISAMNQPAILQGAIAASAYKGGPGTVVIQLPLVQGQAPLTLHLVGARIDTSISGGSLSATAGTGNLGGAITKNELDTIVIPAVAQMVSGLLVEDMCVAAMGMCTCPMGSTGATIESFGLDPNHDCVVTTAEIMGNAAIGAFLAPDLDLLDCMGAVPQTCDPAANFKPRTDNVNDSLSLGVRFAMVNGVFTSATEM
;
A
#
# COMPACT_ATOMS: atom_id res chain seq x y z
N MET A 1 15.02 27.68 -61.21
CA MET A 1 14.66 26.65 -62.17
C MET A 1 14.14 25.47 -61.37
N SER A 2 12.81 25.33 -61.38
CA SER A 2 12.07 24.18 -61.91
C SER A 2 12.20 22.94 -61.02
N ARG A 3 11.17 22.21 -60.60
CA ARG A 3 9.73 22.17 -60.83
C ARG A 3 9.08 21.35 -59.69
N SER A 4 7.88 21.74 -59.35
CA SER A 4 6.91 20.96 -58.56
C SER A 4 6.64 19.56 -59.11
N VAL A 5 6.33 18.57 -58.19
CA VAL A 5 5.33 17.54 -58.47
C VAL A 5 4.54 17.31 -57.19
N VAL A 6 3.27 17.64 -57.27
CA VAL A 6 2.18 17.26 -56.37
C VAL A 6 1.75 15.84 -56.76
N MET A 7 1.55 14.95 -55.81
CA MET A 7 0.77 13.75 -56.04
C MET A 7 -0.08 13.42 -54.81
N SER A 8 -1.34 13.82 -54.94
CA SER A 8 -2.47 13.38 -54.07
C SER A 8 -2.73 11.93 -54.33
N LEU A 9 -2.94 11.13 -53.29
CA LEU A 9 -3.67 9.88 -53.37
C LEU A 9 -4.72 9.80 -52.23
N LEU A 10 -5.95 9.95 -52.64
CA LEU A 10 -7.17 9.51 -51.94
C LEU A 10 -7.24 7.99 -51.92
N LEU A 11 -7.60 7.39 -50.79
CA LEU A 11 -8.33 6.12 -50.76
C LEU A 11 -9.03 5.96 -49.42
N SER A 12 -10.28 6.23 -49.39
CA SER A 12 -11.45 5.30 -49.30
C SER A 12 -11.62 4.63 -47.95
N ALA A 13 -12.63 5.14 -47.23
CA ALA A 13 -13.28 4.51 -46.10
C ALA A 13 -14.04 3.24 -46.56
N THR A 14 -13.90 2.17 -45.81
CA THR A 14 -14.91 1.10 -45.79
C THR A 14 -15.49 0.95 -44.41
N LEU A 15 -16.71 1.43 -44.26
CA LEU A 15 -17.60 1.03 -43.17
C LEU A 15 -18.01 -0.41 -43.39
N ALA A 16 -17.80 -1.24 -42.40
CA ALA A 16 -18.54 -2.50 -42.25
C ALA A 16 -19.40 -2.36 -40.99
N ALA A 17 -20.71 -2.35 -41.22
CA ALA A 17 -21.72 -2.26 -40.18
C ALA A 17 -22.24 -3.66 -39.84
N CYS A 18 -22.72 -3.77 -38.60
CA CYS A 18 -23.79 -4.65 -38.10
C CYS A 18 -23.54 -6.14 -37.95
N GLY A 19 -23.58 -6.57 -36.71
CA GLY A 19 -24.09 -7.83 -36.23
C GLY A 19 -24.66 -7.59 -34.83
N GLY A 20 -25.98 -7.38 -34.74
CA GLY A 20 -26.68 -7.28 -33.47
C GLY A 20 -26.79 -8.66 -32.82
N GLY A 21 -26.50 -8.73 -31.52
CA GLY A 21 -26.83 -9.81 -30.61
C GLY A 21 -27.38 -9.21 -29.36
N SER A 22 -28.67 -9.33 -29.15
CA SER A 22 -29.38 -9.02 -27.90
C SER A 22 -29.04 -10.05 -26.86
N GLY A 23 -28.68 -9.64 -25.68
CA GLY A 23 -28.50 -10.50 -24.51
C GLY A 23 -28.13 -9.70 -23.29
N ASP A 24 -29.08 -9.54 -22.45
CA ASP A 24 -29.14 -9.29 -21.03
C ASP A 24 -28.21 -8.24 -20.43
N ASP A 25 -28.85 -7.11 -20.12
CA ASP A 25 -28.38 -6.05 -19.24
C ASP A 25 -28.23 -6.58 -17.82
N ASP A 26 -27.00 -6.77 -17.36
CA ASP A 26 -26.65 -6.78 -15.96
C ASP A 26 -25.59 -5.69 -15.74
N ASP A 27 -26.09 -4.44 -15.61
CA ASP A 27 -25.30 -3.25 -15.30
C ASP A 27 -24.85 -3.29 -13.85
N THR A 28 -23.84 -4.07 -13.54
CA THR A 28 -22.96 -3.81 -12.40
C THR A 28 -21.67 -3.20 -12.96
N PRO A 29 -21.25 -2.00 -12.46
CA PRO A 29 -19.96 -1.43 -12.83
C PRO A 29 -18.83 -2.06 -12.01
N ASP A 30 -18.62 -3.36 -12.19
CA ASP A 30 -17.34 -3.96 -11.91
C ASP A 30 -16.49 -3.69 -13.16
N GLY A 31 -15.36 -3.03 -13.01
CA GLY A 31 -14.44 -2.81 -14.12
C GLY A 31 -14.04 -4.18 -14.67
N GLY A 32 -14.79 -4.65 -15.67
CA GLY A 32 -14.77 -6.01 -16.15
C GLY A 32 -13.35 -6.46 -16.44
N ASN A 33 -12.90 -7.44 -15.66
CA ASN A 33 -11.64 -8.11 -15.92
C ASN A 33 -11.79 -8.87 -17.25
N THR A 34 -11.31 -8.28 -18.34
CA THR A 34 -11.34 -8.88 -19.69
C THR A 34 -10.30 -9.98 -19.88
N ASN A 35 -9.44 -10.21 -18.87
CA ASN A 35 -8.44 -11.26 -18.90
C ASN A 35 -9.12 -12.63 -18.71
N THR A 36 -8.84 -13.58 -19.60
CA THR A 36 -9.33 -14.97 -19.57
C THR A 36 -8.32 -15.95 -18.98
N GLY A 37 -7.17 -15.46 -18.51
CA GLY A 37 -6.05 -16.25 -18.01
C GLY A 37 -6.31 -17.04 -16.74
N MET A 38 -5.33 -17.87 -16.38
CA MET A 38 -5.35 -18.67 -15.15
C MET A 38 -5.07 -17.83 -13.93
N TYR A 39 -5.56 -18.27 -12.76
CA TYR A 39 -5.28 -17.68 -11.47
C TYR A 39 -4.02 -18.29 -10.85
N TYR A 40 -3.18 -17.42 -10.32
CA TYR A 40 -1.96 -17.77 -9.58
C TYR A 40 -2.05 -17.12 -8.18
N HIS A 41 -1.97 -17.94 -7.15
CA HIS A 41 -2.16 -17.50 -5.78
C HIS A 41 -0.85 -17.45 -5.01
N TYR A 42 -0.66 -16.34 -4.32
CA TYR A 42 0.52 -16.11 -3.50
C TYR A 42 0.11 -15.52 -2.15
N VAL A 43 0.99 -15.65 -1.17
CA VAL A 43 0.90 -15.00 0.12
C VAL A 43 2.20 -14.27 0.41
N SER A 44 2.12 -13.08 0.97
CA SER A 44 3.31 -12.36 1.43
C SER A 44 3.96 -13.07 2.61
N SER A 45 5.18 -13.56 2.39
CA SER A 45 6.02 -14.15 3.44
C SER A 45 6.87 -13.13 4.18
N SER A 46 7.00 -11.93 3.63
CA SER A 46 7.59 -10.78 4.31
C SER A 46 7.03 -9.46 3.78
N LEU A 47 7.01 -8.45 4.64
CA LEU A 47 6.72 -7.06 4.32
C LEU A 47 7.82 -6.20 4.93
N LYS A 48 8.47 -5.35 4.13
CA LYS A 48 9.57 -4.50 4.57
C LYS A 48 9.23 -3.04 4.39
N THR A 49 9.45 -2.29 5.46
CA THR A 49 9.49 -0.82 5.42
C THR A 49 10.93 -0.35 5.18
N PRO A 50 11.16 0.87 4.68
CA PRO A 50 12.50 1.40 4.52
C PRO A 50 13.29 1.37 5.84
N ALA A 51 14.48 0.79 5.81
CA ALA A 51 15.41 0.74 6.94
C ALA A 51 16.55 1.78 6.79
N MET A 52 16.89 2.12 5.56
CA MET A 52 17.92 3.10 5.21
C MET A 52 17.34 4.19 4.30
N PRO A 53 17.94 5.40 4.24
CA PRO A 53 17.45 6.46 3.36
C PRO A 53 17.31 6.06 1.88
N ALA A 54 18.18 5.18 1.38
CA ALA A 54 18.08 4.66 0.02
C ALA A 54 16.84 3.80 -0.22
N ASP A 55 16.35 3.09 0.80
CA ASP A 55 15.20 2.20 0.70
C ASP A 55 13.90 3.00 0.48
N LYS A 56 13.82 4.24 0.99
CA LYS A 56 12.67 5.11 0.77
C LYS A 56 12.30 5.18 -0.72
N ASN A 57 13.27 5.51 -1.56
CA ASN A 57 13.05 5.60 -3.00
C ASN A 57 12.97 4.22 -3.66
N ALA A 58 13.72 3.23 -3.15
CA ALA A 58 13.73 1.88 -3.71
C ALA A 58 12.42 1.11 -3.48
N TYR A 59 11.63 1.47 -2.45
CA TYR A 59 10.33 0.86 -2.15
C TYR A 59 9.16 1.72 -2.62
N GLY A 60 9.40 3.01 -2.90
CA GLY A 60 8.41 3.92 -3.45
C GLY A 60 8.04 3.59 -4.90
N LEU A 61 6.83 3.97 -5.28
CA LEU A 61 6.32 3.93 -6.65
C LEU A 61 5.81 5.32 -7.02
N ASN A 62 5.79 5.64 -8.31
CA ASN A 62 5.19 6.89 -8.79
C ASN A 62 3.66 6.76 -8.72
N ILE A 63 3.05 7.23 -7.63
CA ILE A 63 1.62 7.05 -7.32
C ILE A 63 0.77 8.08 -8.06
N ASP A 64 1.20 9.33 -8.10
CA ASP A 64 0.48 10.43 -8.73
C ASP A 64 0.66 10.52 -10.26
N GLY A 65 1.50 9.66 -10.83
CA GLY A 65 1.78 9.67 -12.27
C GLY A 65 2.67 10.85 -12.70
N ASP A 66 3.54 11.32 -11.82
CA ASP A 66 4.53 12.35 -12.12
C ASP A 66 5.34 12.01 -13.38
N PRO A 67 5.46 12.95 -14.36
CA PRO A 67 6.23 12.74 -15.59
C PRO A 67 7.73 12.45 -15.36
N GLN A 68 8.29 12.91 -14.25
CA GLN A 68 9.66 12.60 -13.84
C GLN A 68 9.80 11.19 -13.28
N ASN A 69 8.68 10.50 -13.07
CA ASN A 69 8.61 9.16 -12.47
C ASN A 69 9.32 9.10 -11.10
N THR A 70 9.09 10.13 -10.29
CA THR A 70 9.66 10.22 -8.93
C THR A 70 8.97 9.22 -8.01
N PRO A 71 9.72 8.41 -7.25
CA PRO A 71 9.10 7.49 -6.29
C PRO A 71 8.53 8.23 -5.08
N ASP A 72 7.27 7.93 -4.74
CA ASP A 72 6.55 8.51 -3.61
C ASP A 72 6.59 7.55 -2.42
N ASN A 73 7.03 8.03 -1.25
CA ASN A 73 7.08 7.22 -0.03
C ASN A 73 7.37 8.08 1.21
N ALA A 74 6.53 9.06 1.52
CA ALA A 74 6.75 9.96 2.65
C ALA A 74 6.59 9.24 3.99
N LEU A 75 5.52 8.43 4.15
CA LEU A 75 5.31 7.65 5.37
C LEU A 75 6.41 6.59 5.58
N GLY A 76 6.91 5.98 4.49
CA GLY A 76 8.09 5.11 4.57
C GLY A 76 9.32 5.85 5.09
N GLY A 77 9.47 7.13 4.79
CA GLY A 77 10.51 7.99 5.36
C GLY A 77 10.35 8.18 6.87
N LEU A 78 9.12 8.35 7.38
CA LEU A 78 8.86 8.38 8.82
C LEU A 78 9.21 7.04 9.49
N LEU A 79 8.76 5.92 8.91
CA LEU A 79 9.05 4.59 9.47
C LEU A 79 10.56 4.32 9.52
N GLN A 80 11.31 4.74 8.49
CA GLN A 80 12.77 4.68 8.48
C GLN A 80 13.39 5.57 9.57
N PHE A 81 12.89 6.79 9.73
CA PHE A 81 13.34 7.70 10.79
C PHE A 81 13.10 7.07 12.17
N LEU A 82 11.90 6.60 12.46
CA LEU A 82 11.56 5.94 13.72
C LEU A 82 12.46 4.73 13.98
N GLY A 83 12.66 3.85 12.98
CA GLY A 83 13.56 2.71 13.09
C GLY A 83 14.99 3.11 13.43
N SER A 84 15.51 4.22 12.87
CA SER A 84 16.84 4.76 13.19
C SER A 84 16.95 5.30 14.63
N GLN A 85 15.83 5.59 15.26
CA GLN A 85 15.75 6.03 16.66
C GLN A 85 15.52 4.86 17.65
N GLY A 86 15.52 3.62 17.18
CA GLY A 86 15.38 2.43 18.01
C GLY A 86 13.93 1.92 18.15
N PHE A 87 12.99 2.47 17.41
CA PHE A 87 11.63 1.94 17.37
C PHE A 87 11.59 0.62 16.59
N THR A 88 10.99 -0.43 17.17
CA THR A 88 11.02 -1.80 16.64
C THR A 88 9.89 -2.09 15.64
N VAL A 89 9.54 -1.12 14.79
CA VAL A 89 8.42 -1.24 13.83
C VAL A 89 8.61 -2.44 12.89
N GLN A 90 9.80 -2.60 12.31
CA GLN A 90 10.06 -3.72 11.39
C GLN A 90 10.00 -5.09 12.08
N GLU A 91 10.48 -5.20 13.31
CA GLU A 91 10.41 -6.44 14.10
C GLU A 91 8.95 -6.79 14.45
N THR A 92 8.13 -5.79 14.73
CA THR A 92 6.69 -5.96 14.95
C THR A 92 5.99 -6.49 13.70
N ILE A 93 6.30 -5.94 12.53
CA ILE A 93 5.78 -6.41 11.24
C ILE A 93 6.23 -7.86 10.98
N ASP A 94 7.52 -8.15 11.11
CA ASP A 94 8.08 -9.49 10.87
C ASP A 94 7.46 -10.54 11.82
N SER A 95 7.30 -10.19 13.09
CA SER A 95 6.65 -11.05 14.08
C SER A 95 5.18 -11.32 13.76
N SER A 96 4.43 -10.29 13.36
CA SER A 96 3.01 -10.41 13.03
C SER A 96 2.78 -11.29 11.81
N ILE A 97 3.62 -11.15 10.77
CA ILE A 97 3.58 -12.03 9.60
C ILE A 97 3.94 -13.47 10.01
N ALA A 98 5.02 -13.66 10.76
CA ALA A 98 5.46 -14.97 11.18
C ALA A 98 4.40 -15.69 12.04
N MET A 99 3.61 -14.97 12.82
CA MET A 99 2.51 -15.53 13.62
C MET A 99 1.20 -15.71 12.83
N GLY A 100 1.11 -15.17 11.61
CA GLY A 100 -0.10 -15.20 10.80
C GLY A 100 -1.20 -14.23 11.27
N SER A 101 -0.85 -13.19 12.04
CA SER A 101 -1.77 -12.14 12.47
C SER A 101 -1.87 -10.97 11.49
N ALA A 102 -0.98 -10.90 10.52
CA ALA A 102 -1.04 -10.00 9.38
C ALA A 102 -0.74 -10.81 8.10
N VAL A 103 -1.78 -11.12 7.35
CA VAL A 103 -1.70 -11.95 6.14
C VAL A 103 -2.15 -11.14 4.94
N MET A 104 -1.29 -11.00 3.95
CA MET A 104 -1.60 -10.37 2.67
C MET A 104 -1.55 -11.43 1.57
N LEU A 105 -2.69 -11.65 0.93
CA LEU A 105 -2.86 -12.60 -0.15
C LEU A 105 -2.87 -11.89 -1.49
N HIS A 106 -2.39 -12.57 -2.52
CA HIS A 106 -2.32 -12.04 -3.87
C HIS A 106 -2.91 -13.05 -4.85
N SER A 107 -3.80 -12.59 -5.71
CA SER A 107 -4.33 -13.36 -6.85
C SER A 107 -3.94 -12.63 -8.15
N LEU A 108 -3.07 -13.24 -8.92
CA LEU A 108 -2.70 -12.79 -10.25
C LEU A 108 -3.49 -13.60 -11.27
N ARG A 109 -4.19 -12.93 -12.19
CA ARG A 109 -4.79 -13.56 -13.35
C ARG A 109 -4.00 -13.20 -14.59
N ALA A 110 -3.49 -14.20 -15.31
CA ALA A 110 -2.66 -14.02 -16.47
C ALA A 110 -2.72 -15.23 -17.40
N ASP A 111 -2.54 -14.99 -18.69
CA ASP A 111 -2.41 -16.05 -19.71
C ASP A 111 -1.00 -16.63 -19.71
N ASP A 112 0.03 -15.79 -19.49
CA ASP A 112 1.44 -16.18 -19.43
C ASP A 112 2.19 -15.35 -18.38
N LEU A 113 2.97 -15.99 -17.51
CA LEU A 113 3.78 -15.34 -16.48
C LEU A 113 5.08 -14.70 -17.01
N ALA A 114 5.46 -14.96 -18.25
CA ALA A 114 6.60 -14.31 -18.89
C ALA A 114 6.20 -13.01 -19.58
N THR A 115 5.05 -13.02 -20.28
CA THR A 115 4.52 -11.85 -21.00
C THR A 115 3.01 -11.93 -21.10
N ASP A 116 2.32 -10.91 -20.65
CA ASP A 116 0.86 -10.75 -20.78
C ASP A 116 0.52 -9.25 -20.79
N ALA A 117 -0.10 -8.80 -21.87
CA ALA A 117 -0.45 -7.39 -22.02
C ALA A 117 -1.70 -6.96 -21.24
N SER A 118 -2.43 -7.93 -20.68
CA SER A 118 -3.75 -7.71 -20.04
C SER A 118 -3.90 -8.47 -18.73
N ALA A 119 -2.84 -8.61 -17.95
CA ALA A 119 -2.88 -9.26 -16.65
C ALA A 119 -3.58 -8.39 -15.59
N SER A 120 -4.13 -9.03 -14.56
CA SER A 120 -4.74 -8.33 -13.43
C SER A 120 -4.28 -8.91 -12.10
N TRP A 121 -4.12 -8.03 -11.12
CA TRP A 121 -3.65 -8.38 -9.78
C TRP A 121 -4.64 -7.93 -8.72
N GLN A 122 -4.95 -8.80 -7.80
CA GLN A 122 -5.78 -8.51 -6.64
C GLN A 122 -4.99 -8.73 -5.36
N VAL A 123 -5.15 -7.84 -4.39
CA VAL A 123 -4.59 -7.96 -3.05
C VAL A 123 -5.73 -8.12 -2.06
N TYR A 124 -5.61 -9.08 -1.15
CA TYR A 124 -6.61 -9.35 -0.14
C TYR A 124 -6.00 -9.39 1.25
N LEU A 125 -6.79 -9.02 2.25
CA LEU A 125 -6.53 -9.40 3.63
C LEU A 125 -6.90 -10.86 3.80
N GLY A 126 -6.06 -11.61 4.50
CA GLY A 126 -6.25 -13.04 4.72
C GLY A 126 -6.13 -13.44 6.16
N ASP A 127 -6.61 -14.64 6.44
CA ASP A 127 -6.46 -15.33 7.71
C ASP A 127 -5.78 -16.69 7.45
N ALA A 128 -4.73 -17.00 8.23
CA ALA A 128 -4.10 -18.31 8.17
C ALA A 128 -5.03 -19.37 8.79
N THR A 129 -5.26 -20.48 8.09
CA THR A 129 -6.08 -21.59 8.63
C THR A 129 -5.34 -22.41 9.70
N ALA A 130 -3.99 -22.30 9.70
CA ALA A 130 -3.12 -22.83 10.75
C ALA A 130 -2.07 -21.76 11.11
N ALA A 131 -1.97 -21.44 12.40
CA ALA A 131 -1.01 -20.46 12.90
C ALA A 131 0.02 -21.17 13.80
N PRO A 132 1.33 -20.85 13.63
CA PRO A 132 1.91 -19.99 12.61
C PRO A 132 1.94 -20.64 11.22
N PRO A 133 1.80 -19.87 10.12
CA PRO A 133 1.99 -20.36 8.77
C PRO A 133 3.48 -20.72 8.53
N ALA A 134 3.74 -21.73 7.72
CA ALA A 134 5.09 -22.19 7.42
C ALA A 134 5.73 -21.46 6.22
N PHE A 135 4.91 -20.78 5.41
CA PHE A 135 5.30 -20.09 4.16
C PHE A 135 6.11 -21.00 3.20
N ASN A 136 5.69 -22.28 3.11
CA ASN A 136 6.36 -23.30 2.31
C ASN A 136 5.70 -23.53 0.94
N GLY A 137 4.71 -22.71 0.58
CA GLY A 137 3.95 -22.81 -0.66
C GLY A 137 2.74 -23.75 -0.61
N MET A 138 2.47 -24.40 0.53
CA MET A 138 1.34 -25.33 0.70
C MET A 138 0.36 -24.86 1.79
N ASP A 139 0.64 -23.74 2.45
CA ASP A 139 -0.23 -23.20 3.49
C ASP A 139 -1.58 -22.79 2.90
N MET A 140 -2.62 -23.09 3.67
CA MET A 140 -3.99 -22.71 3.33
C MET A 140 -4.38 -21.44 4.05
N PHE A 141 -5.08 -20.57 3.33
CA PHE A 141 -5.55 -19.29 3.82
C PHE A 141 -7.03 -19.10 3.47
N THR A 142 -7.70 -18.23 4.21
CA THR A 142 -9.04 -17.74 3.88
C THR A 142 -8.99 -16.25 3.66
N ILE A 143 -9.80 -15.73 2.73
CA ILE A 143 -9.94 -14.29 2.53
C ILE A 143 -10.76 -13.73 3.69
N SER A 144 -10.27 -12.69 4.33
CA SER A 144 -10.98 -12.03 5.42
C SER A 144 -12.31 -11.43 4.94
N ALA A 145 -13.37 -11.59 5.73
CA ALA A 145 -14.68 -11.03 5.42
C ALA A 145 -14.71 -9.48 5.37
N MET A 146 -13.70 -8.83 5.93
CA MET A 146 -13.57 -7.36 5.90
C MET A 146 -12.91 -6.85 4.62
N ASN A 147 -12.54 -7.73 3.72
CA ASN A 147 -11.81 -7.36 2.52
C ASN A 147 -12.73 -6.82 1.43
N GLN A 148 -12.30 -5.75 0.76
CA GLN A 148 -12.89 -5.23 -0.47
C GLN A 148 -11.82 -5.26 -1.55
N PRO A 149 -11.72 -6.34 -2.34
CA PRO A 149 -10.68 -6.47 -3.33
C PRO A 149 -10.91 -5.48 -4.46
N ALA A 150 -9.88 -4.70 -4.78
CA ALA A 150 -9.83 -3.96 -6.03
C ALA A 150 -8.87 -4.64 -6.99
N ILE A 151 -9.20 -4.57 -8.28
CA ILE A 151 -8.37 -5.12 -9.34
C ILE A 151 -7.37 -4.05 -9.77
N LEU A 152 -6.09 -4.35 -9.66
CA LEU A 152 -5.02 -3.57 -10.27
C LEU A 152 -4.82 -4.14 -11.68
N GLN A 153 -5.31 -3.43 -12.70
CA GLN A 153 -5.07 -3.79 -14.08
C GLN A 153 -3.63 -3.47 -14.47
N GLY A 154 -3.02 -4.32 -15.28
CA GLY A 154 -1.62 -4.15 -15.65
C GLY A 154 -1.16 -5.10 -16.74
N ALA A 155 0.16 -5.25 -16.84
CA ALA A 155 0.79 -6.11 -17.80
C ALA A 155 2.00 -6.83 -17.18
N ILE A 156 2.34 -7.98 -17.78
CA ILE A 156 3.56 -8.71 -17.49
C ILE A 156 4.52 -8.52 -18.67
N ALA A 157 5.75 -8.13 -18.38
CA ALA A 157 6.84 -8.07 -19.35
C ALA A 157 8.11 -8.63 -18.71
N ALA A 158 8.77 -9.57 -19.37
CA ALA A 158 9.97 -10.22 -18.85
C ALA A 158 9.81 -10.75 -17.41
N SER A 159 8.68 -11.39 -17.13
CA SER A 159 8.29 -11.93 -15.83
C SER A 159 8.21 -10.87 -14.71
N ALA A 160 7.97 -9.62 -15.06
CA ALA A 160 7.68 -8.53 -14.13
C ALA A 160 6.27 -8.00 -14.39
N TYR A 161 5.44 -8.00 -13.36
CA TYR A 161 4.10 -7.40 -13.40
C TYR A 161 4.17 -5.94 -12.95
N LYS A 162 3.49 -5.07 -13.68
CA LYS A 162 3.24 -3.68 -13.29
C LYS A 162 1.76 -3.37 -13.48
N GLY A 163 1.11 -2.92 -12.41
CA GLY A 163 -0.32 -2.62 -12.44
C GLY A 163 -0.74 -1.52 -11.50
N GLY A 164 -1.97 -1.04 -11.69
CA GLY A 164 -2.59 0.11 -11.07
C GLY A 164 -2.76 1.30 -12.04
N PRO A 165 -3.36 2.42 -11.59
CA PRO A 165 -3.80 2.67 -10.21
C PRO A 165 -5.06 1.92 -9.82
N GLY A 166 -5.26 1.76 -8.51
CA GLY A 166 -6.46 1.18 -7.92
C GLY A 166 -6.57 1.50 -6.43
N THR A 167 -7.43 0.80 -5.71
CA THR A 167 -7.51 0.87 -4.25
C THR A 167 -7.11 -0.47 -3.65
N VAL A 168 -6.27 -0.48 -2.63
CA VAL A 168 -5.83 -1.71 -1.95
C VAL A 168 -5.96 -1.52 -0.45
N VAL A 169 -6.44 -2.54 0.24
CA VAL A 169 -6.45 -2.59 1.70
C VAL A 169 -5.26 -3.41 2.18
N ILE A 170 -4.48 -2.85 3.10
CA ILE A 170 -3.37 -3.54 3.75
C ILE A 170 -3.50 -3.53 5.26
N GLN A 171 -2.81 -4.44 5.90
CA GLN A 171 -2.62 -4.45 7.36
C GLN A 171 -1.18 -4.12 7.69
N LEU A 172 -0.99 -3.08 8.51
CA LEU A 172 0.32 -2.65 8.99
C LEU A 172 0.40 -2.80 10.52
N PRO A 173 1.08 -3.82 11.04
CA PRO A 173 1.31 -3.97 12.48
C PRO A 173 2.33 -2.93 12.95
N LEU A 174 1.92 -1.98 13.78
CA LEU A 174 2.81 -0.96 14.35
C LEU A 174 3.15 -1.21 15.81
N VAL A 175 2.26 -1.87 16.55
CA VAL A 175 2.38 -2.10 17.99
C VAL A 175 2.33 -3.60 18.26
N GLN A 176 3.33 -4.12 18.96
CA GLN A 176 3.37 -5.53 19.30
C GLN A 176 2.20 -5.92 20.20
N GLY A 177 1.54 -7.03 19.87
CA GLY A 177 0.40 -7.55 20.63
C GLY A 177 -0.93 -6.79 20.41
N GLN A 178 -0.93 -5.76 19.58
CA GLN A 178 -2.15 -5.07 19.16
C GLN A 178 -2.63 -5.58 17.79
N ALA A 179 -3.90 -5.32 17.47
CA ALA A 179 -4.42 -5.59 16.14
C ALA A 179 -3.67 -4.74 15.09
N PRO A 180 -3.35 -5.31 13.92
CA PRO A 180 -2.74 -4.55 12.84
C PRO A 180 -3.62 -3.38 12.41
N LEU A 181 -2.97 -2.28 12.03
CA LEU A 181 -3.64 -1.12 11.47
C LEU A 181 -4.14 -1.45 10.06
N THR A 182 -5.43 -1.31 9.81
CA THR A 182 -6.01 -1.49 8.47
C THR A 182 -5.99 -0.17 7.75
N LEU A 183 -5.33 -0.12 6.57
CA LEU A 183 -5.12 1.07 5.77
C LEU A 183 -5.69 0.87 4.36
N HIS A 184 -6.39 1.88 3.84
CA HIS A 184 -6.90 1.92 2.48
C HIS A 184 -5.95 2.76 1.62
N LEU A 185 -5.22 2.13 0.73
CA LEU A 185 -4.30 2.79 -0.19
C LEU A 185 -5.05 3.19 -1.46
N VAL A 186 -5.10 4.48 -1.73
CA VAL A 186 -5.65 5.09 -2.94
C VAL A 186 -4.54 5.25 -3.98
N GLY A 187 -4.88 5.16 -5.26
CA GLY A 187 -3.89 5.22 -6.33
C GLY A 187 -2.87 4.08 -6.28
N ALA A 188 -3.25 2.97 -5.63
CA ALA A 188 -2.35 1.87 -5.37
C ALA A 188 -1.77 1.28 -6.65
N ARG A 189 -0.48 1.01 -6.63
CA ARG A 189 0.28 0.40 -7.72
C ARG A 189 1.12 -0.75 -7.18
N ILE A 190 1.40 -1.71 -8.06
CA ILE A 190 2.27 -2.82 -7.76
C ILE A 190 3.31 -2.96 -8.88
N ASP A 191 4.56 -3.21 -8.50
CA ASP A 191 5.66 -3.55 -9.39
C ASP A 191 6.38 -4.75 -8.79
N THR A 192 6.29 -5.91 -9.43
CA THR A 192 6.81 -7.15 -8.85
C THR A 192 7.40 -8.08 -9.90
N SER A 193 8.49 -8.74 -9.56
CA SER A 193 9.02 -9.86 -10.33
C SER A 193 8.28 -11.16 -9.96
N ILE A 194 7.99 -11.97 -10.96
CA ILE A 194 7.35 -13.27 -10.79
C ILE A 194 8.38 -14.35 -11.15
N SER A 195 8.73 -15.20 -10.20
CA SER A 195 9.61 -16.34 -10.45
C SER A 195 8.77 -17.60 -10.52
N GLY A 196 8.50 -18.07 -11.75
CA GLY A 196 7.99 -19.37 -12.18
C GLY A 196 6.91 -20.05 -11.31
N GLY A 197 5.89 -20.56 -11.97
CA GLY A 197 4.69 -21.17 -11.39
C GLY A 197 4.85 -22.52 -10.68
N SER A 198 5.98 -22.87 -10.11
CA SER A 198 6.08 -24.06 -9.28
C SER A 198 6.38 -23.71 -7.84
N LEU A 199 5.94 -24.57 -6.92
CA LEU A 199 6.14 -24.52 -5.46
C LEU A 199 7.58 -24.10 -5.12
N SER A 200 7.81 -22.81 -5.03
CA SER A 200 9.11 -22.22 -4.73
C SER A 200 9.03 -21.54 -3.37
N ALA A 201 10.07 -21.65 -2.59
CA ALA A 201 10.22 -20.92 -1.33
C ALA A 201 10.23 -19.39 -1.53
N THR A 202 10.32 -18.92 -2.79
CA THR A 202 10.13 -17.52 -3.17
C THR A 202 9.49 -17.47 -4.54
N ALA A 203 8.23 -17.08 -4.62
CA ALA A 203 7.51 -16.94 -5.88
C ALA A 203 7.75 -15.58 -6.55
N GLY A 204 8.21 -14.58 -5.80
CA GLY A 204 8.56 -13.26 -6.32
C GLY A 204 8.84 -12.25 -5.20
N THR A 205 9.32 -11.12 -5.62
CA THR A 205 9.50 -9.93 -4.77
C THR A 205 9.04 -8.70 -5.51
N GLY A 206 8.46 -7.75 -4.80
CA GLY A 206 7.98 -6.52 -5.41
C GLY A 206 7.78 -5.39 -4.43
N ASN A 207 7.33 -4.28 -4.97
CA ASN A 207 6.88 -3.13 -4.22
C ASN A 207 5.38 -2.97 -4.40
N LEU A 208 4.71 -2.61 -3.32
CA LEU A 208 3.33 -2.13 -3.28
C LEU A 208 3.36 -0.71 -2.74
N GLY A 209 2.79 0.22 -3.47
CA GLY A 209 2.68 1.61 -3.06
C GLY A 209 1.28 2.14 -3.29
N GLY A 210 0.92 3.17 -2.56
CA GLY A 210 -0.34 3.89 -2.66
C GLY A 210 -0.34 5.04 -1.66
N ALA A 211 -1.44 5.75 -1.53
CA ALA A 211 -1.51 6.86 -0.59
C ALA A 211 -2.68 6.72 0.38
N ILE A 212 -2.46 7.16 1.59
CA ILE A 212 -3.44 7.22 2.67
C ILE A 212 -4.08 8.60 2.60
N THR A 213 -5.41 8.68 2.56
CA THR A 213 -6.11 9.96 2.54
C THR A 213 -5.87 10.74 3.83
N LYS A 214 -5.93 12.08 3.75
CA LYS A 214 -5.79 12.92 4.94
C LYS A 214 -6.79 12.56 6.04
N ASN A 215 -8.02 12.18 5.68
CA ASN A 215 -8.99 11.75 6.67
C ASN A 215 -8.53 10.50 7.42
N GLU A 216 -8.04 9.50 6.72
CA GLU A 216 -7.56 8.26 7.33
C GLU A 216 -6.26 8.49 8.12
N LEU A 217 -5.39 9.36 7.61
CA LEU A 217 -4.20 9.81 8.31
C LEU A 217 -4.56 10.40 9.68
N ASP A 218 -5.52 11.35 9.72
CA ASP A 218 -5.91 12.06 10.94
C ASP A 218 -6.68 11.16 11.94
N THR A 219 -7.50 10.22 11.42
CA THR A 219 -8.41 9.42 12.27
C THR A 219 -7.88 8.04 12.64
N ILE A 220 -6.92 7.51 11.91
CA ILE A 220 -6.39 6.16 12.11
C ILE A 220 -4.88 6.18 12.37
N VAL A 221 -4.07 6.75 11.45
CA VAL A 221 -2.62 6.63 11.51
C VAL A 221 -2.03 7.43 12.66
N ILE A 222 -2.38 8.72 12.78
CA ILE A 222 -1.83 9.60 13.83
C ILE A 222 -2.21 9.10 15.23
N PRO A 223 -3.47 8.70 15.52
CA PRO A 223 -3.83 8.07 16.78
C PRO A 223 -3.03 6.80 17.09
N ALA A 224 -2.80 5.94 16.09
CA ALA A 224 -2.01 4.72 16.27
C ALA A 224 -0.53 5.03 16.56
N VAL A 225 0.06 6.03 15.90
CA VAL A 225 1.43 6.48 16.20
C VAL A 225 1.52 7.03 17.64
N ALA A 226 0.55 7.84 18.07
CA ALA A 226 0.50 8.35 19.43
C ALA A 226 0.40 7.23 20.47
N GLN A 227 -0.45 6.23 20.20
CA GLN A 227 -0.58 5.05 21.06
C GLN A 227 0.71 4.23 21.11
N MET A 228 1.37 4.01 19.97
CA MET A 228 2.64 3.30 19.88
C MET A 228 3.72 4.02 20.73
N VAL A 229 3.87 5.32 20.57
CA VAL A 229 4.86 6.10 21.30
C VAL A 229 4.58 6.10 22.81
N SER A 230 3.31 6.25 23.22
CA SER A 230 2.90 6.13 24.63
C SER A 230 3.17 4.73 25.19
N GLY A 231 2.94 3.68 24.41
CA GLY A 231 3.23 2.30 24.79
C GLY A 231 4.70 2.08 25.12
N LEU A 232 5.60 2.68 24.35
CA LEU A 232 7.05 2.59 24.59
C LEU A 232 7.48 3.31 25.86
N LEU A 233 6.83 4.43 26.23
CA LEU A 233 7.08 5.08 27.53
C LEU A 233 6.71 4.16 28.70
N VAL A 234 5.62 3.40 28.55
CA VAL A 234 5.18 2.43 29.57
C VAL A 234 6.14 1.22 29.62
N GLU A 235 6.53 0.66 28.47
CA GLU A 235 7.47 -0.48 28.38
C GLU A 235 8.82 -0.14 29.01
N ASP A 236 9.31 1.07 28.79
CA ASP A 236 10.54 1.57 29.38
C ASP A 236 10.39 2.02 30.85
N MET A 237 9.23 1.77 31.45
CA MET A 237 8.94 2.15 32.85
C MET A 237 9.18 3.63 33.14
N CYS A 238 8.86 4.50 32.19
CA CYS A 238 8.92 5.94 32.41
C CYS A 238 7.91 6.36 33.49
N VAL A 239 8.27 7.28 34.33
CA VAL A 239 7.45 7.71 35.49
C VAL A 239 7.19 9.21 35.42
N ALA A 240 5.90 9.57 35.40
CA ALA A 240 5.47 10.94 35.52
C ALA A 240 5.55 11.37 37.02
N ALA A 241 6.44 12.29 37.32
CA ALA A 241 6.57 12.83 38.66
C ALA A 241 6.96 14.30 38.62
N MET A 242 6.30 15.15 39.42
CA MET A 242 6.61 16.57 39.57
C MET A 242 6.63 17.36 38.25
N GLY A 243 5.79 16.99 37.28
CA GLY A 243 5.75 17.65 35.97
C GLY A 243 6.93 17.27 35.05
N MET A 244 7.53 16.11 35.26
CA MET A 244 8.58 15.52 34.43
C MET A 244 8.23 14.07 34.14
N CYS A 245 8.41 13.63 32.88
CA CYS A 245 8.44 12.23 32.51
C CYS A 245 9.89 11.74 32.55
N THR A 246 10.21 10.84 33.48
CA THR A 246 11.58 10.36 33.71
C THR A 246 11.68 8.91 33.24
N CYS A 247 12.50 8.69 32.25
CA CYS A 247 12.79 7.39 31.67
C CYS A 247 14.20 6.90 32.04
N PRO A 248 14.45 5.58 32.04
CA PRO A 248 15.79 5.04 32.18
C PRO A 248 16.74 5.59 31.10
N MET A 249 17.99 5.88 31.52
CA MET A 249 18.98 6.43 30.59
C MET A 249 19.28 5.44 29.44
N GLY A 250 19.24 5.95 28.20
CA GLY A 250 19.50 5.15 27.00
C GLY A 250 18.32 4.30 26.54
N SER A 251 17.14 4.45 27.15
CA SER A 251 15.91 3.82 26.69
C SER A 251 15.30 4.55 25.50
N THR A 252 14.37 3.90 24.80
CA THR A 252 13.58 4.53 23.72
C THR A 252 12.72 5.66 24.29
N GLY A 253 12.17 5.50 25.50
CA GLY A 253 11.42 6.54 26.19
C GLY A 253 12.25 7.79 26.46
N ALA A 254 13.52 7.65 26.85
CA ALA A 254 14.43 8.80 27.01
C ALA A 254 14.67 9.51 25.66
N THR A 255 14.68 8.75 24.55
CA THR A 255 14.77 9.32 23.20
C THR A 255 13.50 10.07 22.84
N ILE A 256 12.31 9.51 23.11
CA ILE A 256 11.00 10.15 22.92
C ILE A 256 10.95 11.51 23.63
N GLU A 257 11.36 11.55 24.91
CA GLU A 257 11.45 12.80 25.69
C GLU A 257 12.41 13.81 25.05
N SER A 258 13.58 13.34 24.60
CA SER A 258 14.59 14.23 23.99
C SER A 258 14.12 14.85 22.67
N PHE A 259 13.19 14.19 21.96
CA PHE A 259 12.54 14.73 20.75
C PHE A 259 11.37 15.66 21.04
N GLY A 260 11.00 15.83 22.33
CA GLY A 260 9.87 16.67 22.73
C GLY A 260 8.53 16.14 22.20
N LEU A 261 8.35 14.81 22.17
CA LEU A 261 7.09 14.18 21.79
C LEU A 261 6.08 14.16 22.95
N ASP A 262 6.54 14.36 24.17
CA ASP A 262 5.75 14.57 25.39
C ASP A 262 6.11 15.95 26.01
N PRO A 263 5.66 17.07 25.41
CA PRO A 263 6.04 18.39 25.85
C PRO A 263 5.44 18.81 27.23
N ASN A 264 4.38 18.11 27.66
CA ASN A 264 3.77 18.32 28.97
C ASN A 264 4.37 17.42 30.07
N HIS A 265 5.21 16.44 29.66
CA HIS A 265 5.94 15.51 30.52
C HIS A 265 5.05 14.67 31.45
N ASP A 266 3.88 14.24 30.95
CA ASP A 266 2.96 13.37 31.69
C ASP A 266 3.15 11.87 31.37
N CYS A 267 4.14 11.51 30.55
CA CYS A 267 4.44 10.17 30.04
C CYS A 267 3.28 9.59 29.19
N VAL A 268 2.49 10.43 28.55
CA VAL A 268 1.45 10.06 27.61
C VAL A 268 1.57 10.94 26.37
N VAL A 269 1.74 10.36 25.22
CA VAL A 269 1.82 11.11 23.95
C VAL A 269 0.45 11.12 23.27
N THR A 270 -0.07 12.31 23.05
CA THR A 270 -1.37 12.53 22.40
C THR A 270 -1.22 12.78 20.90
N THR A 271 -2.33 12.65 20.15
CA THR A 271 -2.38 13.03 18.71
C THR A 271 -2.01 14.50 18.50
N ALA A 272 -2.40 15.38 19.41
CA ALA A 272 -2.09 16.81 19.32
C ALA A 272 -0.59 17.08 19.49
N GLU A 273 0.10 16.35 20.34
CA GLU A 273 1.54 16.44 20.56
C GLU A 273 2.33 15.88 19.35
N ILE A 274 1.90 14.74 18.79
CA ILE A 274 2.46 14.22 17.53
C ILE A 274 2.38 15.27 16.44
N MET A 275 1.20 15.84 16.22
CA MET A 275 0.98 16.87 15.18
C MET A 275 1.65 18.19 15.49
N GLY A 276 1.81 18.54 16.77
CA GLY A 276 2.52 19.74 17.22
C GLY A 276 4.04 19.63 17.12
N ASN A 277 4.58 18.42 17.04
CA ASN A 277 6.01 18.21 16.86
C ASN A 277 6.43 18.50 15.41
N ALA A 278 7.27 19.50 15.19
CA ALA A 278 7.63 19.97 13.85
C ALA A 278 8.33 18.90 12.99
N ALA A 279 9.13 18.03 13.61
CA ALA A 279 9.84 16.98 12.88
C ALA A 279 8.89 15.88 12.41
N ILE A 280 8.04 15.35 13.29
CA ILE A 280 7.07 14.31 12.97
C ILE A 280 5.97 14.87 12.06
N GLY A 281 5.46 16.07 12.36
CA GLY A 281 4.44 16.72 11.54
C GLY A 281 4.87 16.94 10.09
N ALA A 282 6.16 17.20 9.85
CA ALA A 282 6.68 17.32 8.49
C ALA A 282 6.64 15.98 7.71
N PHE A 283 6.82 14.84 8.38
CA PHE A 283 6.69 13.51 7.75
C PHE A 283 5.23 13.09 7.54
N LEU A 284 4.32 13.58 8.39
CA LEU A 284 2.88 13.27 8.32
C LEU A 284 2.10 14.30 7.47
N ALA A 285 2.77 15.29 6.91
CA ALA A 285 2.12 16.20 5.97
C ALA A 285 1.81 15.47 4.66
N PRO A 286 0.58 15.58 4.12
CA PRO A 286 0.25 15.09 2.79
C PRO A 286 1.27 15.57 1.76
N ASP A 287 1.74 14.66 0.92
CA ASP A 287 2.75 14.91 -0.10
C ASP A 287 2.22 14.77 -1.54
N LEU A 288 1.01 14.20 -1.70
CA LEU A 288 0.38 13.96 -2.99
C LEU A 288 -0.97 14.66 -3.13
N ASP A 289 -1.21 15.19 -4.33
CA ASP A 289 -2.50 15.66 -4.85
C ASP A 289 -3.13 14.50 -5.63
N LEU A 290 -4.07 13.77 -5.02
CA LEU A 290 -4.70 12.60 -5.64
C LEU A 290 -6.22 12.73 -5.80
N LEU A 291 -6.89 13.59 -5.04
CA LEU A 291 -8.34 13.64 -4.97
C LEU A 291 -8.85 15.03 -5.38
N ASP A 292 -9.77 15.07 -6.34
CA ASP A 292 -10.53 16.29 -6.66
C ASP A 292 -11.85 16.32 -5.87
N CYS A 293 -11.77 16.88 -4.68
CA CYS A 293 -12.90 16.97 -3.74
C CYS A 293 -13.64 18.31 -3.81
N MET A 294 -13.81 18.88 -4.99
CA MET A 294 -14.39 20.21 -5.22
C MET A 294 -15.64 20.48 -4.38
N GLY A 295 -15.52 21.39 -3.41
CA GLY A 295 -16.62 21.84 -2.56
C GLY A 295 -17.06 20.85 -1.48
N ALA A 296 -16.45 19.66 -1.41
CA ALA A 296 -16.67 18.73 -0.32
C ALA A 296 -15.73 19.02 0.87
N VAL A 297 -16.23 18.76 2.08
CA VAL A 297 -15.33 18.68 3.24
C VAL A 297 -14.41 17.48 3.00
N PRO A 298 -13.07 17.60 3.18
CA PRO A 298 -12.12 16.50 2.90
C PRO A 298 -12.50 15.16 3.52
N GLN A 299 -13.21 15.15 4.67
CA GLN A 299 -13.67 13.94 5.34
C GLN A 299 -14.84 13.23 4.64
N THR A 300 -15.50 13.84 3.69
CA THR A 300 -16.67 13.26 2.96
C THR A 300 -16.35 12.94 1.51
N CYS A 301 -15.12 13.18 1.08
CA CYS A 301 -14.67 12.86 -0.27
C CYS A 301 -14.53 11.36 -0.44
N ASP A 302 -15.26 10.79 -1.39
CA ASP A 302 -15.12 9.38 -1.76
C ASP A 302 -13.86 9.21 -2.63
N PRO A 303 -12.81 8.53 -2.13
CA PRO A 303 -11.58 8.37 -2.86
C PRO A 303 -11.73 7.65 -4.20
N ALA A 304 -12.66 6.70 -4.31
CA ALA A 304 -12.87 5.96 -5.55
C ALA A 304 -13.52 6.83 -6.63
N ALA A 305 -14.51 7.66 -6.24
CA ALA A 305 -15.21 8.54 -7.18
C ALA A 305 -14.41 9.80 -7.55
N ASN A 306 -13.50 10.24 -6.67
CA ASN A 306 -12.80 11.52 -6.81
C ASN A 306 -11.30 11.36 -7.12
N PHE A 307 -10.82 10.16 -7.44
CA PHE A 307 -9.43 9.94 -7.81
C PHE A 307 -9.09 10.66 -9.12
N LYS A 308 -8.36 11.77 -9.00
CA LYS A 308 -7.89 12.60 -10.10
C LYS A 308 -6.53 13.22 -9.75
N PRO A 309 -5.45 12.51 -9.95
CA PRO A 309 -4.12 12.97 -9.59
C PRO A 309 -3.75 14.29 -10.25
N ARG A 310 -3.09 15.17 -9.49
CA ARG A 310 -2.47 16.44 -9.95
C ARG A 310 -3.47 17.42 -10.60
N THR A 311 -4.67 17.50 -10.05
CA THR A 311 -5.74 18.31 -10.65
C THR A 311 -5.81 19.71 -10.07
N ASP A 312 -5.73 19.87 -8.74
CA ASP A 312 -5.97 21.15 -8.06
C ASP A 312 -4.73 21.69 -7.31
N ASN A 313 -3.64 20.94 -7.28
CA ASN A 313 -2.38 21.23 -6.57
C ASN A 313 -2.57 21.33 -5.05
N VAL A 314 -3.56 20.65 -4.49
CA VAL A 314 -3.77 20.52 -3.05
C VAL A 314 -3.36 19.13 -2.60
N ASN A 315 -2.28 19.05 -1.83
CA ASN A 315 -1.87 17.76 -1.26
C ASN A 315 -2.88 17.30 -0.22
N ASP A 316 -3.51 16.16 -0.48
CA ASP A 316 -4.61 15.57 0.29
C ASP A 316 -4.33 14.14 0.76
N SER A 317 -3.22 13.57 0.34
CA SER A 317 -2.87 12.18 0.59
C SER A 317 -1.39 12.02 0.95
N LEU A 318 -1.08 11.06 1.83
CA LEU A 318 0.27 10.73 2.28
C LEU A 318 0.73 9.43 1.63
N SER A 319 1.84 9.48 0.91
CA SER A 319 2.38 8.33 0.19
C SER A 319 2.98 7.27 1.12
N LEU A 320 2.76 6.00 0.78
CA LEU A 320 3.35 4.83 1.41
C LEU A 320 3.83 3.85 0.35
N GLY A 321 5.07 3.39 0.47
CA GLY A 321 5.64 2.31 -0.33
C GLY A 321 6.29 1.26 0.57
N VAL A 322 6.00 -0.01 0.31
CA VAL A 322 6.54 -1.15 1.03
C VAL A 322 7.08 -2.18 0.05
N ARG A 323 8.07 -2.94 0.47
CA ARG A 323 8.58 -4.09 -0.27
C ARG A 323 8.03 -5.38 0.32
N PHE A 324 7.62 -6.31 -0.54
CA PHE A 324 7.17 -7.62 -0.10
C PHE A 324 7.95 -8.74 -0.80
N ALA A 325 8.02 -9.90 -0.15
CA ALA A 325 8.36 -11.15 -0.78
C ALA A 325 7.16 -12.09 -0.65
N MET A 326 6.92 -12.91 -1.66
CA MET A 326 5.78 -13.81 -1.69
C MET A 326 6.20 -15.25 -1.97
N VAL A 327 5.40 -16.18 -1.47
CA VAL A 327 5.44 -17.60 -1.77
C VAL A 327 4.07 -18.03 -2.31
N ASN A 328 3.99 -19.20 -2.92
CA ASN A 328 2.68 -19.75 -3.27
C ASN A 328 1.82 -19.94 -2.03
N GLY A 329 0.52 -19.72 -2.15
CA GLY A 329 -0.48 -19.95 -1.11
C GLY A 329 -1.73 -20.61 -1.69
N VAL A 330 -2.50 -21.29 -0.87
CA VAL A 330 -3.73 -21.96 -1.29
C VAL A 330 -4.93 -21.23 -0.70
N PHE A 331 -5.71 -20.59 -1.55
CA PHE A 331 -7.00 -19.97 -1.20
C PHE A 331 -7.87 -19.85 -2.48
N THR A 332 -9.17 -19.60 -2.30
CA THR A 332 -10.08 -19.35 -3.42
C THR A 332 -10.51 -17.89 -3.38
N SER A 333 -10.32 -17.16 -4.47
CA SER A 333 -10.78 -15.78 -4.58
C SER A 333 -12.28 -15.72 -4.94
N ALA A 334 -12.95 -14.64 -4.54
CA ALA A 334 -14.37 -14.44 -4.83
C ALA A 334 -14.68 -14.34 -6.34
N THR A 335 -13.67 -14.02 -7.14
CA THR A 335 -13.78 -13.90 -8.62
C THR A 335 -13.62 -15.24 -9.34
N GLU A 336 -13.30 -16.31 -8.61
CA GLU A 336 -13.17 -17.68 -9.15
C GLU A 336 -14.45 -18.50 -8.92
N MET A 337 -15.39 -18.00 -8.13
CA MET A 337 -16.70 -18.61 -7.87
C MET A 337 -17.75 -18.06 -8.83
#